data_afaff3664a526f83131c501c9e0a1940
#
_entry.id   afaff3664a526f83131c501c9e0a1940
#
_cell.length_a   1.000
_cell.length_b   1.000
_cell.length_c   1.000
_cell.angle_alpha   90.00
_cell.angle_beta   90.00
_cell.angle_gamma   90.00
#
_symmetry.space_group_name_H-M   'P 1'
#
loop_
_entity.id
_entity.type
_entity.pdbx_description
1 polymer ?
#
loop_
_entity_poly.entity_id
_entity_poly.type
_entity_poly.pdbx_seq_one_letter_code
_entity_poly.pdbx_strand_id
1 'polypeptide(L)'
;MLSAIVDSVLAPYLTKFEALKAESQGDPVTALTAVIEYVLDDLGKKETTIFFPELWALANRDKKAEQQMRKLYDIYMAVLIGLINNIRPDLNKKRTKEIALFICALIEGQTVFIGYESTHKQHRRALKDITLTTVMKLVMETD
;
A
#
# COMPACT_ATOMS: atom_id res chain seq x y z
N MET A 1 7.59 -22.03 -7.56
CA MET A 1 6.80 -22.13 -6.32
C MET A 1 6.61 -20.78 -5.64
N LEU A 2 7.66 -20.04 -5.33
CA LEU A 2 7.54 -18.70 -4.70
C LEU A 2 6.76 -17.70 -5.57
N SER A 3 6.97 -17.69 -6.89
CA SER A 3 6.22 -16.85 -7.83
C SER A 3 4.70 -17.09 -7.73
N ALA A 4 4.28 -18.36 -7.69
CA ALA A 4 2.87 -18.70 -7.53
C ALA A 4 2.30 -18.25 -6.18
N ILE A 5 3.10 -18.30 -5.11
CA ILE A 5 2.69 -17.82 -3.78
C ILE A 5 2.49 -16.29 -3.83
N VAL A 6 3.45 -15.56 -4.37
CA VAL A 6 3.35 -14.10 -4.51
C VAL A 6 2.16 -13.70 -5.37
N ASP A 7 1.94 -14.38 -6.50
CA ASP A 7 0.79 -14.12 -7.37
C ASP A 7 -0.54 -14.40 -6.66
N SER A 8 -0.61 -15.48 -5.86
CA SER A 8 -1.82 -15.83 -5.10
C SER A 8 -2.11 -14.84 -3.96
N VAL A 9 -1.08 -14.22 -3.39
CA VAL A 9 -1.24 -13.15 -2.38
C VAL A 9 -1.66 -11.84 -3.04
N LEU A 10 -1.08 -11.52 -4.19
CA LEU A 10 -1.32 -10.26 -4.89
C LEU A 10 -2.72 -10.17 -5.53
N ALA A 11 -3.21 -11.26 -6.12
CA ALA A 11 -4.47 -11.27 -6.86
C ALA A 11 -5.69 -10.76 -6.06
N PRO A 12 -5.91 -11.16 -4.79
CA PRO A 12 -7.00 -10.62 -3.98
C PRO A 12 -6.91 -9.12 -3.75
N TYR A 13 -5.70 -8.57 -3.57
CA TYR A 13 -5.51 -7.14 -3.43
C TYR A 13 -5.92 -6.39 -4.69
N LEU A 14 -5.47 -6.84 -5.86
CA LEU A 14 -5.79 -6.19 -7.13
C LEU A 14 -7.30 -6.23 -7.41
N THR A 15 -7.95 -7.35 -7.16
CA THR A 15 -9.41 -7.48 -7.28
C THR A 15 -10.13 -6.50 -6.37
N LYS A 16 -9.68 -6.40 -5.12
CA LYS A 16 -10.27 -5.47 -4.14
C LYS A 16 -10.05 -4.00 -4.53
N PHE A 17 -8.87 -3.65 -5.02
CA PHE A 17 -8.59 -2.29 -5.48
C PHE A 17 -9.49 -1.88 -6.64
N GLU A 18 -9.73 -2.75 -7.61
CA GLU A 18 -10.66 -2.48 -8.71
C GLU A 18 -12.10 -2.30 -8.20
N ALA A 19 -12.54 -3.13 -7.26
CA ALA A 19 -13.85 -2.99 -6.64
C ALA A 19 -14.01 -1.65 -5.91
N LEU A 20 -13.01 -1.24 -5.12
CA LEU A 20 -13.02 0.03 -4.40
C LEU A 20 -13.03 1.24 -5.34
N LYS A 21 -12.29 1.16 -6.47
CA LYS A 21 -12.32 2.20 -7.51
C LYS A 21 -13.71 2.31 -8.13
N ALA A 22 -14.37 1.19 -8.45
CA ALA A 22 -15.72 1.15 -8.98
C ALA A 22 -16.75 1.72 -7.99
N GLU A 23 -16.66 1.36 -6.71
CA GLU A 23 -17.52 1.85 -5.64
C GLU A 23 -17.39 3.36 -5.39
N SER A 24 -16.26 3.96 -5.75
CA SER A 24 -16.01 5.40 -5.58
C SER A 24 -16.80 6.28 -6.56
N GLN A 25 -17.51 5.69 -7.52
CA GLN A 25 -18.38 6.39 -8.50
C GLN A 25 -17.65 7.50 -9.26
N GLY A 26 -16.37 7.28 -9.58
CA GLY A 26 -15.57 8.22 -10.34
C GLY A 26 -14.94 9.36 -9.52
N ASP A 27 -15.14 9.40 -8.21
CA ASP A 27 -14.43 10.35 -7.35
C ASP A 27 -13.02 9.83 -7.02
N PRO A 28 -11.95 10.46 -7.58
CA PRO A 28 -10.60 9.96 -7.40
C PRO A 28 -10.08 10.10 -5.97
N VAL A 29 -10.54 11.07 -5.20
CA VAL A 29 -10.15 11.25 -3.79
C VAL A 29 -10.74 10.12 -2.95
N THR A 30 -12.01 9.80 -3.16
CA THR A 30 -12.66 8.68 -2.49
C THR A 30 -11.98 7.35 -2.83
N ALA A 31 -11.59 7.15 -4.09
CA ALA A 31 -10.89 5.93 -4.54
C ALA A 31 -9.53 5.76 -3.83
N LEU A 32 -8.70 6.79 -3.79
CA LEU A 32 -7.40 6.74 -3.11
C LEU A 32 -7.58 6.48 -1.60
N THR A 33 -8.49 7.20 -0.96
CA THR A 33 -8.80 7.03 0.46
C THR A 33 -9.22 5.59 0.77
N ALA A 34 -10.14 5.03 -0.02
CA ALA A 34 -10.63 3.67 0.19
C ALA A 34 -9.53 2.61 0.03
N VAL A 35 -8.66 2.76 -0.96
CA VAL A 35 -7.52 1.83 -1.17
C VAL A 35 -6.55 1.89 0.00
N ILE A 36 -6.19 3.08 0.47
CA ILE A 36 -5.27 3.25 1.61
C ILE A 36 -5.90 2.69 2.89
N GLU A 37 -7.16 2.99 3.16
CA GLU A 37 -7.88 2.43 4.32
C GLU A 37 -7.86 0.91 4.31
N TYR A 38 -8.14 0.31 3.16
CA TYR A 38 -8.13 -1.14 3.01
C TYR A 38 -6.76 -1.74 3.34
N VAL A 39 -5.68 -1.15 2.83
CA VAL A 39 -4.31 -1.64 3.08
C VAL A 39 -3.94 -1.46 4.56
N LEU A 40 -4.29 -0.33 5.17
CA LEU A 40 -4.04 -0.09 6.60
C LEU A 40 -4.80 -1.08 7.49
N ASP A 41 -6.05 -1.38 7.17
CA ASP A 41 -6.83 -2.37 7.91
C ASP A 41 -6.24 -3.78 7.74
N ASP A 42 -5.71 -4.08 6.55
CA ASP A 42 -5.05 -5.34 6.26
C ASP A 42 -3.78 -5.58 7.08
N LEU A 43 -3.06 -4.51 7.47
CA LEU A 43 -1.87 -4.62 8.35
C LEU A 43 -2.19 -5.30 9.68
N GLY A 44 -3.42 -5.22 10.16
CA GLY A 44 -3.85 -5.87 11.40
C GLY A 44 -4.08 -7.38 11.29
N LYS A 45 -4.06 -7.95 10.10
CA LYS A 45 -4.29 -9.38 9.87
C LYS A 45 -3.03 -10.19 10.14
N LYS A 46 -3.21 -11.38 10.72
CA LYS A 46 -2.12 -12.31 11.04
C LYS A 46 -1.30 -12.67 9.79
N GLU A 47 -1.99 -13.03 8.72
CA GLU A 47 -1.37 -13.45 7.46
C GLU A 47 -0.47 -12.36 6.89
N THR A 48 -0.93 -11.12 6.88
CA THR A 48 -0.18 -9.96 6.39
C THR A 48 1.05 -9.68 7.24
N THR A 49 0.90 -9.70 8.55
CA THR A 49 1.99 -9.46 9.50
C THR A 49 3.10 -10.52 9.39
N ILE A 50 2.77 -11.75 9.05
CA ILE A 50 3.74 -12.83 8.88
C ILE A 50 4.35 -12.81 7.48
N PHE A 51 3.53 -12.73 6.44
CA PHE A 51 3.97 -12.90 5.05
C PHE A 51 4.99 -11.83 4.62
N PHE A 52 4.68 -10.56 4.80
CA PHE A 52 5.52 -9.49 4.25
C PHE A 52 6.90 -9.41 4.91
N PRO A 53 7.03 -9.42 6.25
CA PRO A 53 8.36 -9.45 6.88
C PRO A 53 9.18 -10.68 6.52
N GLU A 54 8.57 -11.84 6.36
CA GLU A 54 9.26 -13.05 5.91
C GLU A 54 9.74 -12.91 4.46
N LEU A 55 8.92 -12.34 3.58
CA LEU A 55 9.32 -12.05 2.21
C LEU A 55 10.51 -11.08 2.16
N TRP A 56 10.49 -10.01 2.97
CA TRP A 56 11.60 -9.05 3.05
C TRP A 56 12.89 -9.72 3.53
N ALA A 57 12.80 -10.52 4.57
CA ALA A 57 13.95 -11.25 5.11
C ALA A 57 14.53 -12.26 4.09
N LEU A 58 13.65 -12.96 3.38
CA LEU A 58 14.06 -13.91 2.35
C LEU A 58 14.71 -13.20 1.16
N ALA A 59 14.17 -12.07 0.73
CA ALA A 59 14.70 -11.28 -0.39
C ALA A 59 16.14 -10.82 -0.17
N ASN A 60 16.57 -10.66 1.09
CA ASN A 60 17.95 -10.32 1.43
C ASN A 60 18.96 -11.44 1.14
N ARG A 61 18.50 -12.68 0.97
CA ARG A 61 19.33 -13.87 0.85
C ARG A 61 19.07 -14.69 -0.40
N ASP A 62 17.95 -14.47 -1.06
CA ASP A 62 17.52 -15.24 -2.22
C ASP A 62 17.14 -14.30 -3.38
N LYS A 63 17.86 -14.47 -4.50
CA LYS A 63 17.67 -13.63 -5.69
C LYS A 63 16.28 -13.74 -6.30
N LYS A 64 15.69 -14.94 -6.27
CA LYS A 64 14.33 -15.15 -6.80
C LYS A 64 13.29 -14.47 -5.90
N ALA A 65 13.48 -14.55 -4.58
CA ALA A 65 12.62 -13.85 -3.63
C ALA A 65 12.71 -12.34 -3.79
N GLU A 66 13.91 -11.79 -4.00
CA GLU A 66 14.12 -10.38 -4.30
C GLU A 66 13.34 -9.95 -5.54
N GLN A 67 13.43 -10.72 -6.63
CA GLN A 67 12.71 -10.43 -7.87
C GLN A 67 11.20 -10.46 -7.68
N GLN A 68 10.67 -11.41 -6.92
CA GLN A 68 9.24 -11.51 -6.63
C GLN A 68 8.76 -10.36 -5.73
N MET A 69 9.54 -9.98 -4.74
CA MET A 69 9.26 -8.83 -3.90
C MET A 69 9.20 -7.54 -4.73
N ARG A 70 10.17 -7.32 -5.61
CA ARG A 70 10.20 -6.16 -6.51
C ARG A 70 8.97 -6.13 -7.42
N LYS A 71 8.61 -7.26 -8.02
CA LYS A 71 7.40 -7.38 -8.86
C LYS A 71 6.14 -6.98 -8.09
N LEU A 72 5.97 -7.49 -6.87
CA LEU A 72 4.83 -7.17 -6.02
C LEU A 72 4.74 -5.67 -5.75
N TYR A 73 5.84 -5.07 -5.32
CA TYR A 73 5.86 -3.64 -5.00
C TYR A 73 5.78 -2.74 -6.23
N ASP A 74 6.32 -3.14 -7.37
CA ASP A 74 6.14 -2.40 -8.63
C ASP A 74 4.67 -2.36 -9.05
N ILE A 75 3.93 -3.46 -8.91
CA ILE A 75 2.48 -3.50 -9.18
C ILE A 75 1.73 -2.63 -8.19
N TYR A 76 2.04 -2.71 -6.91
CA TYR A 76 1.42 -1.88 -5.88
C TYR A 76 1.69 -0.39 -6.11
N MET A 77 2.93 -0.04 -6.43
CA MET A 77 3.31 1.32 -6.80
C MET A 77 2.54 1.84 -8.02
N ALA A 78 2.36 1.00 -9.05
CA ALA A 78 1.61 1.38 -10.26
C ALA A 78 0.14 1.72 -9.92
N VAL A 79 -0.48 0.98 -9.01
CA VAL A 79 -1.85 1.29 -8.52
C VAL A 79 -1.88 2.67 -7.85
N LEU A 80 -0.96 2.95 -6.94
CA LEU A 80 -0.90 4.24 -6.24
C LEU A 80 -0.62 5.40 -7.21
N ILE A 81 0.31 5.23 -8.14
CA ILE A 81 0.62 6.24 -9.17
C ILE A 81 -0.62 6.56 -9.99
N GLY A 82 -1.37 5.55 -10.42
CA GLY A 82 -2.62 5.74 -11.16
C GLY A 82 -3.66 6.52 -10.37
N LEU A 83 -3.84 6.18 -9.10
CA LEU A 83 -4.77 6.87 -8.20
C LEU A 83 -4.37 8.34 -7.97
N ILE A 84 -3.09 8.61 -7.76
CA ILE A 84 -2.57 9.98 -7.59
C ILE A 84 -2.74 10.78 -8.88
N ASN A 85 -2.42 10.20 -10.03
CA ASN A 85 -2.59 10.86 -11.33
C ASN A 85 -4.04 11.25 -11.62
N ASN A 86 -5.00 10.45 -11.16
CA ASN A 86 -6.42 10.77 -11.31
C ASN A 86 -6.83 12.01 -10.49
N ILE A 87 -6.17 12.24 -9.35
CA ILE A 87 -6.41 13.44 -8.52
C ILE A 87 -5.61 14.65 -9.05
N ARG A 88 -4.34 14.42 -9.38
CA ARG A 88 -3.36 15.45 -9.74
C ARG A 88 -2.69 15.15 -11.08
N PRO A 89 -3.44 15.25 -12.19
CA PRO A 89 -2.87 15.03 -13.53
C PRO A 89 -1.83 16.09 -13.93
N ASP A 90 -1.76 17.18 -13.20
CA ASP A 90 -0.81 18.27 -13.37
C ASP A 90 0.61 17.94 -12.86
N LEU A 91 0.75 16.98 -11.96
CA LEU A 91 2.06 16.59 -11.43
C LEU A 91 2.90 15.84 -12.48
N ASN A 92 4.20 16.13 -12.51
CA ASN A 92 5.11 15.37 -13.35
C ASN A 92 5.33 13.95 -12.84
N LYS A 93 5.76 13.05 -13.72
CA LYS A 93 5.95 11.62 -13.42
C LYS A 93 6.90 11.36 -12.25
N LYS A 94 7.97 12.15 -12.15
CA LYS A 94 8.95 12.02 -11.07
C LYS A 94 8.31 12.31 -9.72
N ARG A 95 7.59 13.43 -9.63
CA ARG A 95 6.96 13.85 -8.38
C ARG A 95 5.84 12.90 -7.94
N THR A 96 5.02 12.45 -8.88
CA THR A 96 4.00 11.43 -8.60
C THR A 96 4.62 10.15 -8.04
N LYS A 97 5.74 9.69 -8.62
CA LYS A 97 6.45 8.51 -8.15
C LYS A 97 7.03 8.71 -6.74
N GLU A 98 7.60 9.87 -6.46
CA GLU A 98 8.14 10.21 -5.14
C GLU A 98 7.04 10.18 -4.06
N ILE A 99 5.87 10.73 -4.35
CA ILE A 99 4.71 10.67 -3.45
C ILE A 99 4.27 9.23 -3.22
N ALA A 100 4.14 8.45 -4.28
CA ALA A 100 3.75 7.05 -4.17
C ALA A 100 4.76 6.22 -3.36
N LEU A 101 6.06 6.45 -3.54
CA LEU A 101 7.12 5.83 -2.74
C LEU A 101 7.00 6.19 -1.26
N PHE A 102 6.74 7.45 -0.95
CA PHE A 102 6.53 7.90 0.43
C PHE A 102 5.32 7.21 1.06
N ILE A 103 4.20 7.13 0.33
CA ILE A 103 2.99 6.46 0.81
C ILE A 103 3.27 4.98 1.08
N CYS A 104 3.93 4.27 0.17
CA CYS A 104 4.32 2.88 0.38
C CYS A 104 5.19 2.72 1.62
N ALA A 105 6.22 3.52 1.77
CA ALA A 105 7.13 3.47 2.91
C ALA A 105 6.41 3.75 4.24
N LEU A 106 5.50 4.73 4.24
CA LEU A 106 4.70 5.10 5.41
C LEU A 106 3.79 3.95 5.85
N ILE A 107 3.13 3.28 4.91
CA ILE A 107 2.22 2.17 5.21
C ILE A 107 3.01 0.94 5.64
N GLU A 108 3.98 0.50 4.85
CA GLU A 108 4.77 -0.71 5.12
C GLU A 108 5.54 -0.61 6.45
N GLY A 109 6.07 0.56 6.77
CA GLY A 109 6.76 0.81 8.03
C GLY A 109 5.88 0.65 9.27
N GLN A 110 4.58 0.79 9.14
CA GLN A 110 3.64 0.58 10.26
C GLN A 110 3.48 -0.89 10.65
N THR A 111 3.81 -1.84 9.77
CA THR A 111 3.65 -3.28 10.03
C THR A 111 4.30 -3.72 11.34
N VAL A 112 5.50 -3.21 11.63
CA VAL A 112 6.25 -3.55 12.85
C VAL A 112 5.57 -3.04 14.12
N PHE A 113 4.91 -1.88 14.03
CA PHE A 113 4.36 -1.18 15.19
C PHE A 113 2.93 -1.54 15.51
N ILE A 114 2.09 -1.77 14.48
CA ILE A 114 0.65 -1.99 14.63
C ILE A 114 0.14 -3.29 13.98
N GLY A 115 1.04 -4.21 13.62
CA GLY A 115 0.68 -5.52 13.06
C GLY A 115 -0.11 -6.38 14.04
N TYR A 116 -0.47 -7.58 13.60
CA TYR A 116 -1.22 -8.55 14.41
C TYR A 116 -0.53 -8.81 15.76
N GLU A 117 -1.31 -8.75 16.83
CA GLU A 117 -0.85 -8.90 18.23
C GLU A 117 0.23 -7.90 18.68
N SER A 118 0.42 -6.82 17.95
CA SER A 118 1.30 -5.74 18.42
C SER A 118 0.85 -5.19 19.77
N THR A 119 1.82 -4.83 20.61
CA THR A 119 1.58 -4.14 21.89
C THR A 119 0.98 -2.74 21.69
N HIS A 120 1.01 -2.20 20.48
CA HIS A 120 0.49 -0.88 20.11
C HIS A 120 -0.84 -0.94 19.34
N LYS A 121 -1.47 -2.10 19.26
CA LYS A 121 -2.70 -2.30 18.46
C LYS A 121 -3.85 -1.36 18.83
N GLN A 122 -3.91 -0.87 20.07
CA GLN A 122 -4.90 0.11 20.51
C GLN A 122 -4.78 1.46 19.78
N HIS A 123 -3.63 1.73 19.16
CA HIS A 123 -3.39 2.97 18.42
C HIS A 123 -3.68 2.86 16.92
N ARG A 124 -4.15 1.71 16.42
CA ARG A 124 -4.40 1.50 14.99
C ARG A 124 -5.34 2.53 14.39
N ARG A 125 -6.44 2.81 15.07
CA ARG A 125 -7.42 3.79 14.58
C ARG A 125 -6.82 5.19 14.47
N ALA A 126 -6.12 5.63 15.50
CA ALA A 126 -5.47 6.93 15.50
C ALA A 126 -4.41 7.03 14.38
N LEU A 127 -3.58 5.99 14.21
CA LEU A 127 -2.59 5.95 13.14
C LEU A 127 -3.22 5.94 11.75
N LYS A 128 -4.32 5.22 11.57
CA LYS A 128 -5.08 5.25 10.30
C LYS A 128 -5.55 6.66 9.98
N ASP A 129 -6.16 7.34 10.94
CA ASP A 129 -6.65 8.71 10.75
C ASP A 129 -5.50 9.69 10.44
N ILE A 130 -4.39 9.59 11.16
CA ILE A 130 -3.19 10.41 10.92
C ILE A 130 -2.61 10.12 9.52
N THR A 131 -2.52 8.85 9.15
CA THR A 131 -1.98 8.45 7.84
C THR A 131 -2.83 9.00 6.71
N LEU A 132 -4.15 8.81 6.77
CA LEU A 132 -5.08 9.31 5.74
C LEU A 132 -5.01 10.84 5.62
N THR A 133 -5.05 11.55 6.73
CA THR A 133 -4.94 13.02 6.75
C THR A 133 -3.61 13.48 6.14
N THR A 134 -2.50 12.84 6.52
CA THR A 134 -1.16 13.18 6.03
C THR A 134 -1.03 12.92 4.52
N VAL A 135 -1.49 11.76 4.06
CA VAL A 135 -1.43 11.39 2.64
C VAL A 135 -2.27 12.35 1.79
N MET A 136 -3.50 12.61 2.20
CA MET A 136 -4.37 13.51 1.44
C MET A 136 -3.81 14.93 1.38
N LYS A 137 -3.28 15.43 2.48
CA LYS A 137 -2.60 16.73 2.51
C LYS A 137 -1.39 16.75 1.56
N LEU A 138 -0.57 15.72 1.60
CA LEU A 138 0.59 15.60 0.70
C LEU A 138 0.18 15.60 -0.77
N VAL A 139 -0.84 14.83 -1.14
CA VAL A 139 -1.31 14.74 -2.53
C VAL A 139 -1.93 16.06 -2.99
N MET A 140 -2.76 16.69 -2.15
CA MET A 140 -3.50 17.91 -2.52
C MET A 140 -2.65 19.18 -2.52
N GLU A 141 -1.66 19.27 -1.63
CA GLU A 141 -0.85 20.49 -1.43
C GLU A 141 0.54 20.45 -2.08
N THR A 142 0.92 19.34 -2.73
CA THR A 142 2.20 19.24 -3.44
C THR A 142 2.20 20.11 -4.69
N ASP A 143 3.30 20.84 -4.89
CA ASP A 143 3.60 21.62 -6.11
C ASP A 143 4.28 20.75 -7.18
#